data_2b11a2ad2abf5544995caaddade009cf
#
_entry.id   2b11a2ad2abf5544995caaddade009cf
#
_cell.length_a   1.000
_cell.length_b   1.000
_cell.length_c   1.000
_cell.angle_alpha   90.00
_cell.angle_beta   90.00
_cell.angle_gamma   90.00
#
_symmetry.space_group_name_H-M   'P 1'
#
loop_
_entity.id
_entity.type
_entity.pdbx_description
1 polymer ?
#
loop_
_entity_poly.entity_id
_entity_poly.type
_entity_poly.pdbx_seq_one_letter_code
_entity_poly.pdbx_strand_id
1 'polypeptide(L)'
;MDVILNKFDYKYMAYEQNLLRLEISTLFPQSSLEETGRQLILRNISTADLPLLVKLTYIASYVVNGECYYTQQYKLEQNEAKSPKRQNTRYSSHGIHEYKGKFNPQIVHALLNILGAKENSAVLDPFCGSGTTLVESAINGFSSYGFDINPLAVQLATLKVKVLTLDCVKAREHLLSAVDYLSITNLDNSTEITNTPRNDYLLSWLPRDVFILLERLLNYIETIDETTALLFKISASNLIREYSLQEPMDLRIRRRISPLPEIPFITAWSDMVSRQLNSISLAQKHTLNVNTNSVATLNDIRTVVTNDQLFDVAITSPPYATALPYIDTQRISLVWLGLCQPNNIMKLESTLIGSREFYNVQKDALYDKMLCNADSLPVDVISLIHELQNSLTDQDGFRKKAVPLLLYRYFADMQKMFCNVCNMMKPKAKYALVVGNNKTTIGGKLNVIDTPALLAQVASNCGWRIVELLPLQTYQRYGLNAKNAITCETLIVLEKSAE
;
A
#
# COMPACT_ATOMS: atom_id res chain seq x y z
N MET A 1 -24.46 21.80 -20.94
CA MET A 1 -25.53 20.81 -20.75
C MET A 1 -25.56 20.31 -19.32
N ASP A 2 -26.66 19.69 -18.92
CA ASP A 2 -26.78 19.10 -17.57
C ASP A 2 -26.60 17.59 -17.65
N VAL A 3 -25.92 17.02 -16.66
CA VAL A 3 -25.61 15.58 -16.57
C VAL A 3 -26.09 15.07 -15.21
N ILE A 4 -26.82 13.96 -15.21
CA ILE A 4 -27.24 13.29 -13.98
C ILE A 4 -26.17 12.29 -13.59
N LEU A 5 -25.66 12.38 -12.36
CA LEU A 5 -24.67 11.46 -11.80
C LEU A 5 -25.36 10.54 -10.77
N ASN A 6 -25.20 9.24 -10.92
CA ASN A 6 -25.74 8.24 -10.01
C ASN A 6 -24.61 7.67 -9.13
N LYS A 7 -24.76 7.79 -7.81
CA LYS A 7 -23.84 7.21 -6.83
C LYS A 7 -23.92 5.67 -6.86
N PHE A 8 -22.86 5.00 -6.36
CA PHE A 8 -22.94 3.56 -6.07
C PHE A 8 -24.01 3.25 -5.02
N ASP A 9 -24.47 2.01 -4.99
CA ASP A 9 -25.59 1.57 -4.13
C ASP A 9 -25.16 1.20 -2.70
N TYR A 10 -23.96 1.57 -2.27
CA TYR A 10 -23.50 1.42 -0.88
C TYR A 10 -23.58 2.74 -0.09
N LYS A 11 -23.51 2.64 1.24
CA LYS A 11 -23.51 3.81 2.12
C LYS A 11 -22.15 4.52 2.08
N TYR A 12 -22.12 5.76 1.61
CA TYR A 12 -20.94 6.61 1.60
C TYR A 12 -20.58 7.10 3.00
N MET A 13 -19.29 7.12 3.28
CA MET A 13 -18.73 7.86 4.42
C MET A 13 -18.59 9.35 4.07
N ALA A 14 -18.46 10.20 5.09
CA ALA A 14 -18.34 11.65 4.88
C ALA A 14 -17.13 12.01 4.01
N TYR A 15 -16.00 11.33 4.18
CA TYR A 15 -14.80 11.61 3.38
C TYR A 15 -14.99 11.26 1.89
N GLU A 16 -15.73 10.19 1.57
CA GLU A 16 -16.01 9.81 0.18
C GLU A 16 -16.82 10.88 -0.54
N GLN A 17 -17.78 11.48 0.18
CA GLN A 17 -18.56 12.61 -0.34
C GLN A 17 -17.69 13.86 -0.52
N ASN A 18 -16.77 14.13 0.41
CA ASN A 18 -15.84 15.25 0.31
C ASN A 18 -14.88 15.07 -0.87
N LEU A 19 -14.26 13.87 -1.01
CA LEU A 19 -13.39 13.57 -2.14
C LEU A 19 -14.15 13.67 -3.48
N LEU A 20 -15.40 13.17 -3.55
CA LEU A 20 -16.24 13.30 -4.75
C LEU A 20 -16.46 14.78 -5.12
N ARG A 21 -16.75 15.65 -4.14
CA ARG A 21 -16.95 17.09 -4.42
C ARG A 21 -15.66 17.75 -4.89
N LEU A 22 -14.51 17.43 -4.26
CA LEU A 22 -13.20 17.91 -4.69
C LEU A 22 -12.84 17.43 -6.10
N GLU A 23 -13.09 16.15 -6.38
CA GLU A 23 -12.89 15.56 -7.71
C GLU A 23 -13.73 16.28 -8.79
N ILE A 24 -15.03 16.50 -8.53
CA ILE A 24 -15.91 17.23 -9.45
C ILE A 24 -15.45 18.67 -9.63
N SER A 25 -15.13 19.39 -8.55
CA SER A 25 -14.68 20.78 -8.65
C SER A 25 -13.36 20.95 -9.40
N THR A 26 -12.50 19.93 -9.36
CA THR A 26 -11.22 19.94 -10.09
C THR A 26 -11.40 19.59 -11.56
N LEU A 27 -12.18 18.55 -11.87
CA LEU A 27 -12.39 18.09 -13.24
C LEU A 27 -13.34 19.00 -14.02
N PHE A 28 -14.28 19.64 -13.34
CA PHE A 28 -15.35 20.47 -13.95
C PHE A 28 -15.44 21.86 -13.28
N PRO A 29 -14.40 22.68 -13.35
CA PRO A 29 -14.30 23.93 -12.56
C PRO A 29 -15.34 25.00 -12.94
N GLN A 30 -15.97 24.88 -14.11
CA GLN A 30 -17.01 25.81 -14.59
C GLN A 30 -18.43 25.30 -14.34
N SER A 31 -18.58 24.11 -13.79
CA SER A 31 -19.88 23.49 -13.50
C SER A 31 -20.36 23.79 -12.09
N SER A 32 -21.66 23.64 -11.86
CA SER A 32 -22.25 23.66 -10.53
C SER A 32 -22.88 22.31 -10.20
N LEU A 33 -22.68 21.85 -8.96
CA LEU A 33 -23.21 20.58 -8.46
C LEU A 33 -24.46 20.83 -7.60
N GLU A 34 -25.59 20.25 -8.00
CA GLU A 34 -26.82 20.23 -7.23
C GLU A 34 -27.09 18.82 -6.71
N GLU A 35 -27.41 18.68 -5.43
CA GLU A 35 -27.65 17.39 -4.78
C GLU A 35 -29.15 17.18 -4.55
N THR A 36 -29.75 16.18 -5.20
CA THR A 36 -31.17 15.82 -5.11
C THR A 36 -31.33 14.39 -4.62
N GLY A 37 -31.35 14.20 -3.30
CA GLY A 37 -31.44 12.86 -2.71
C GLY A 37 -30.24 11.96 -3.05
N ARG A 38 -30.47 10.90 -3.84
CA ARG A 38 -29.40 9.97 -4.28
C ARG A 38 -28.72 10.39 -5.58
N GLN A 39 -29.28 11.34 -6.30
CA GLN A 39 -28.75 11.83 -7.58
C GLN A 39 -28.02 13.15 -7.38
N LEU A 40 -27.01 13.35 -8.18
CA LEU A 40 -26.31 14.62 -8.32
C LEU A 40 -26.57 15.13 -9.73
N ILE A 41 -26.86 16.41 -9.86
CA ILE A 41 -26.99 17.06 -11.15
C ILE A 41 -25.80 17.99 -11.33
N LEU A 42 -25.01 17.71 -12.34
CA LEU A 42 -23.86 18.53 -12.72
C LEU A 42 -24.30 19.43 -13.88
N ARG A 43 -24.42 20.74 -13.61
CA ARG A 43 -24.94 21.72 -14.58
C ARG A 43 -23.81 22.44 -15.30
N ASN A 44 -24.09 22.90 -16.50
CA ASN A 44 -23.18 23.70 -17.33
C ASN A 44 -21.88 22.98 -17.74
N ILE A 45 -21.96 21.66 -17.96
CA ILE A 45 -20.80 20.91 -18.52
C ILE A 45 -20.61 21.26 -19.99
N SER A 46 -19.37 21.50 -20.39
CA SER A 46 -19.00 21.64 -21.80
C SER A 46 -18.95 20.27 -22.49
N THR A 47 -19.19 20.22 -23.78
CA THR A 47 -19.04 18.97 -24.56
C THR A 47 -17.61 18.44 -24.55
N ALA A 48 -16.62 19.32 -24.41
CA ALA A 48 -15.20 18.93 -24.30
C ALA A 48 -14.88 18.20 -23.00
N ASP A 49 -15.65 18.45 -21.91
CA ASP A 49 -15.41 17.84 -20.61
C ASP A 49 -16.14 16.50 -20.43
N LEU A 50 -17.07 16.13 -21.32
CA LEU A 50 -17.83 14.86 -21.24
C LEU A 50 -16.92 13.61 -21.10
N PRO A 51 -15.78 13.49 -21.80
CA PRO A 51 -14.88 12.36 -21.62
C PRO A 51 -14.30 12.21 -20.21
N LEU A 52 -14.28 13.27 -19.40
CA LEU A 52 -13.80 13.24 -18.02
C LEU A 52 -14.78 12.54 -17.06
N LEU A 53 -16.07 12.44 -17.42
CA LEU A 53 -17.07 11.79 -16.57
C LEU A 53 -16.77 10.32 -16.30
N VAL A 54 -16.14 9.62 -17.26
CA VAL A 54 -15.76 8.20 -17.11
C VAL A 54 -14.72 7.99 -16.02
N LYS A 55 -13.94 9.04 -15.67
CA LYS A 55 -12.87 9.00 -14.66
C LYS A 55 -13.35 9.20 -13.23
N LEU A 56 -14.63 9.57 -13.00
CA LEU A 56 -15.15 9.82 -11.66
C LEU A 56 -15.08 8.55 -10.80
N THR A 57 -14.48 8.68 -9.63
CA THR A 57 -14.20 7.54 -8.73
C THR A 57 -15.43 7.09 -7.97
N TYR A 58 -16.20 8.05 -7.41
CA TYR A 58 -17.34 7.76 -6.52
C TYR A 58 -18.70 7.90 -7.22
N ILE A 59 -18.73 7.79 -8.54
CA ILE A 59 -19.94 7.75 -9.36
C ILE A 59 -20.01 6.43 -10.09
N ALA A 60 -21.15 5.75 -10.01
CA ALA A 60 -21.37 4.48 -10.70
C ALA A 60 -21.71 4.68 -12.17
N SER A 61 -22.65 5.60 -12.46
CA SER A 61 -23.08 5.89 -13.82
C SER A 61 -23.48 7.36 -13.97
N TYR A 62 -23.53 7.80 -15.21
CA TYR A 62 -23.97 9.15 -15.56
C TYR A 62 -24.91 9.11 -16.79
N VAL A 63 -25.85 10.06 -16.85
CA VAL A 63 -26.84 10.16 -17.92
C VAL A 63 -26.59 11.44 -18.71
N VAL A 64 -26.36 11.28 -20.01
CA VAL A 64 -26.18 12.38 -20.97
C VAL A 64 -27.21 12.21 -22.09
N ASN A 65 -28.01 13.24 -22.37
CA ASN A 65 -29.05 13.22 -23.41
C ASN A 65 -30.03 12.02 -23.33
N GLY A 66 -30.30 11.54 -22.10
CA GLY A 66 -31.19 10.40 -21.86
C GLY A 66 -30.51 9.01 -21.93
N GLU A 67 -29.26 8.93 -22.35
CA GLU A 67 -28.48 7.69 -22.38
C GLU A 67 -27.64 7.51 -21.12
N CYS A 68 -27.60 6.28 -20.58
CA CYS A 68 -26.86 5.93 -19.36
C CYS A 68 -25.51 5.30 -19.69
N TYR A 69 -24.45 5.84 -19.10
CA TYR A 69 -23.08 5.37 -19.23
C TYR A 69 -22.51 5.03 -17.85
N TYR A 70 -21.65 4.02 -17.80
CA TYR A 70 -20.96 3.60 -16.56
C TYR A 70 -19.55 4.15 -16.51
N THR A 71 -19.11 4.56 -15.30
CA THR A 71 -17.73 4.98 -15.06
C THR A 71 -16.75 3.80 -15.18
N GLN A 72 -15.48 4.10 -15.38
CA GLN A 72 -14.43 3.09 -15.37
C GLN A 72 -14.36 2.38 -14.01
N GLN A 73 -14.44 3.14 -12.91
CA GLN A 73 -14.42 2.61 -11.56
C GLN A 73 -15.55 1.60 -11.33
N TYR A 74 -16.77 1.92 -11.75
CA TYR A 74 -17.89 1.00 -11.65
C TYR A 74 -17.63 -0.32 -12.39
N LYS A 75 -17.11 -0.26 -13.61
CA LYS A 75 -16.82 -1.43 -14.42
C LYS A 75 -15.71 -2.30 -13.81
N LEU A 76 -14.69 -1.68 -13.20
CA LEU A 76 -13.59 -2.38 -12.51
C LEU A 76 -14.04 -3.05 -11.20
N GLU A 77 -14.98 -2.44 -10.48
CA GLU A 77 -15.49 -2.98 -9.22
C GLU A 77 -16.52 -4.10 -9.37
N GLN A 78 -17.03 -4.34 -10.60
CA GLN A 78 -17.98 -5.42 -10.83
C GLN A 78 -17.35 -6.77 -10.48
N ASN A 79 -18.04 -7.51 -9.63
CA ASN A 79 -17.74 -8.89 -9.30
C ASN A 79 -18.99 -9.73 -9.58
N GLU A 80 -18.83 -10.99 -9.93
CA GLU A 80 -19.94 -11.95 -10.09
C GLU A 80 -20.77 -12.15 -8.81
N ALA A 81 -20.33 -11.62 -7.68
CA ALA A 81 -21.01 -11.68 -6.39
C ALA A 81 -21.88 -10.42 -6.17
N LYS A 82 -23.11 -10.67 -5.71
CA LYS A 82 -24.21 -9.74 -5.28
C LYS A 82 -23.74 -8.34 -4.89
N SER A 83 -24.60 -7.32 -5.20
CA SER A 83 -24.50 -5.90 -4.82
C SER A 83 -23.60 -5.65 -3.61
N PRO A 84 -22.43 -5.02 -3.79
CA PRO A 84 -21.49 -4.85 -2.70
C PRO A 84 -22.09 -3.88 -1.66
N LYS A 85 -22.16 -4.32 -0.40
CA LYS A 85 -22.54 -3.44 0.72
C LYS A 85 -21.46 -2.34 0.98
N ARG A 86 -20.31 -2.43 0.33
CA ARG A 86 -19.13 -1.56 0.49
C ARG A 86 -18.30 -1.55 -0.79
N GLN A 87 -17.38 -0.58 -0.91
CA GLN A 87 -16.37 -0.53 -1.96
C GLN A 87 -15.62 -1.87 -2.09
N ASN A 88 -15.40 -2.29 -3.32
CA ASN A 88 -14.51 -3.39 -3.62
C ASN A 88 -13.06 -2.86 -3.78
N THR A 89 -12.23 -3.00 -2.76
CA THR A 89 -10.83 -2.57 -2.79
C THR A 89 -9.87 -3.62 -3.36
N ARG A 90 -10.40 -4.72 -3.91
CA ARG A 90 -9.62 -5.85 -4.44
C ARG A 90 -9.81 -6.07 -5.94
N TYR A 91 -10.40 -5.10 -6.66
CA TYR A 91 -10.55 -5.16 -8.12
C TYR A 91 -9.20 -5.17 -8.84
N SER A 92 -9.21 -5.54 -10.11
CA SER A 92 -8.01 -5.61 -10.95
C SER A 92 -6.91 -6.45 -10.30
N SER A 93 -5.68 -5.98 -10.29
CA SER A 93 -4.52 -6.62 -9.65
C SER A 93 -4.38 -6.34 -8.14
N HIS A 94 -5.23 -5.48 -7.56
CA HIS A 94 -5.13 -5.11 -6.14
C HIS A 94 -5.34 -6.28 -5.17
N GLY A 95 -6.05 -7.33 -5.60
CA GLY A 95 -6.35 -8.52 -4.82
C GLY A 95 -5.29 -9.62 -4.83
N ILE A 96 -4.20 -9.48 -5.59
CA ILE A 96 -3.22 -10.56 -5.81
C ILE A 96 -2.56 -11.05 -4.53
N HIS A 97 -2.22 -10.15 -3.62
CA HIS A 97 -1.55 -10.51 -2.36
C HIS A 97 -2.05 -9.65 -1.21
N GLU A 98 -2.21 -10.26 -0.03
CA GLU A 98 -2.48 -9.50 1.18
C GLU A 98 -1.24 -8.72 1.64
N TYR A 99 -1.40 -7.41 1.80
CA TYR A 99 -0.35 -6.53 2.31
C TYR A 99 -0.91 -5.68 3.44
N LYS A 100 -0.28 -5.75 4.61
CA LYS A 100 -0.72 -4.96 5.78
C LYS A 100 -0.44 -3.49 5.54
N GLY A 101 -1.42 -2.63 5.85
CA GLY A 101 -1.31 -1.19 5.57
C GLY A 101 -1.47 -0.83 4.10
N LYS A 102 -2.07 -1.71 3.27
CA LYS A 102 -2.37 -1.40 1.86
C LYS A 102 -3.23 -0.14 1.77
N PHE A 103 -2.82 0.79 0.92
CA PHE A 103 -3.58 2.00 0.59
C PHE A 103 -4.92 1.65 -0.08
N ASN A 104 -5.96 2.46 0.16
CA ASN A 104 -7.25 2.29 -0.51
C ASN A 104 -7.15 2.78 -1.96
N PRO A 105 -7.40 1.91 -2.98
CA PRO A 105 -7.22 2.29 -4.38
C PRO A 105 -8.20 3.38 -4.84
N GLN A 106 -9.45 3.42 -4.34
CA GLN A 106 -10.39 4.47 -4.69
C GLN A 106 -9.93 5.84 -4.19
N ILE A 107 -9.28 5.91 -3.02
CA ILE A 107 -8.69 7.17 -2.54
C ILE A 107 -7.57 7.61 -3.49
N VAL A 108 -6.70 6.69 -3.91
CA VAL A 108 -5.61 7.01 -4.85
C VAL A 108 -6.17 7.49 -6.18
N HIS A 109 -7.17 6.80 -6.73
CA HIS A 109 -7.82 7.22 -7.98
C HIS A 109 -8.39 8.63 -7.87
N ALA A 110 -9.17 8.91 -6.83
CA ALA A 110 -9.71 10.26 -6.60
C ALA A 110 -8.59 11.32 -6.45
N LEU A 111 -7.50 10.98 -5.74
CA LEU A 111 -6.37 11.90 -5.56
C LEU A 111 -5.64 12.20 -6.88
N LEU A 112 -5.49 11.23 -7.79
CA LEU A 112 -4.93 11.50 -9.13
C LEU A 112 -5.74 12.58 -9.85
N ASN A 113 -7.07 12.51 -9.79
CA ASN A 113 -7.96 13.52 -10.35
C ASN A 113 -7.88 14.87 -9.60
N ILE A 114 -7.96 14.86 -8.26
CA ILE A 114 -7.95 16.06 -7.40
C ILE A 114 -6.63 16.82 -7.49
N LEU A 115 -5.50 16.12 -7.56
CA LEU A 115 -4.19 16.75 -7.71
C LEU A 115 -3.90 17.24 -9.13
N GLY A 116 -4.79 16.92 -10.08
CA GLY A 116 -4.75 17.40 -11.44
C GLY A 116 -3.73 16.67 -12.32
N ALA A 117 -3.53 15.36 -12.10
CA ALA A 117 -2.73 14.54 -13.01
C ALA A 117 -3.33 14.57 -14.42
N LYS A 118 -2.48 14.85 -15.42
CA LYS A 118 -2.84 14.98 -16.83
C LYS A 118 -2.15 13.90 -17.65
N GLU A 119 -2.55 13.77 -18.89
CA GLU A 119 -1.85 12.93 -19.85
C GLU A 119 -0.34 13.21 -19.82
N ASN A 120 0.48 12.17 -19.77
CA ASN A 120 1.93 12.21 -19.62
C ASN A 120 2.45 12.70 -18.25
N SER A 121 1.60 12.89 -17.23
CA SER A 121 2.09 13.14 -15.88
C SER A 121 2.92 11.97 -15.36
N ALA A 122 3.99 12.31 -14.66
CA ALA A 122 4.80 11.37 -13.89
C ALA A 122 4.38 11.43 -12.41
N VAL A 123 3.92 10.29 -11.89
CA VAL A 123 3.43 10.14 -10.50
C VAL A 123 4.51 9.48 -9.64
N LEU A 124 4.75 10.03 -8.45
CA LEU A 124 5.70 9.48 -7.47
C LEU A 124 4.95 8.87 -6.27
N ASP A 125 5.38 7.67 -5.84
CA ASP A 125 5.02 7.11 -4.54
C ASP A 125 6.29 6.80 -3.73
N PRO A 126 6.64 7.66 -2.76
CA PRO A 126 7.84 7.48 -1.93
C PRO A 126 7.84 6.23 -1.05
N PHE A 127 6.67 5.62 -0.79
CA PHE A 127 6.47 4.42 0.01
C PHE A 127 5.47 3.50 -0.68
N CYS A 128 5.84 2.99 -1.85
CA CYS A 128 4.89 2.33 -2.74
C CYS A 128 4.28 1.04 -2.18
N GLY A 129 4.90 0.43 -1.18
CA GLY A 129 4.40 -0.80 -0.59
C GLY A 129 4.05 -1.83 -1.65
N SER A 130 2.83 -2.34 -1.61
CA SER A 130 2.35 -3.29 -2.62
C SER A 130 1.86 -2.65 -3.93
N GLY A 131 2.18 -1.38 -4.21
CA GLY A 131 2.02 -0.73 -5.49
C GLY A 131 0.63 -0.19 -5.82
N THR A 132 -0.17 0.22 -4.83
CA THR A 132 -1.52 0.73 -5.11
C THR A 132 -1.49 1.98 -5.99
N THR A 133 -0.62 2.95 -5.68
CA THR A 133 -0.45 4.16 -6.48
C THR A 133 0.02 3.84 -7.90
N LEU A 134 0.93 2.88 -8.06
CA LEU A 134 1.46 2.48 -9.36
C LEU A 134 0.39 1.83 -10.23
N VAL A 135 -0.44 0.97 -9.65
CA VAL A 135 -1.55 0.30 -10.36
C VAL A 135 -2.60 1.32 -10.79
N GLU A 136 -3.03 2.22 -9.89
CA GLU A 136 -4.02 3.24 -10.24
C GLU A 136 -3.48 4.22 -11.29
N SER A 137 -2.20 4.60 -11.19
CA SER A 137 -1.55 5.40 -12.23
C SER A 137 -1.56 4.69 -13.59
N ALA A 138 -1.17 3.41 -13.62
CA ALA A 138 -1.16 2.60 -14.83
C ALA A 138 -2.55 2.45 -15.47
N ILE A 139 -3.58 2.17 -14.67
CA ILE A 139 -4.98 2.05 -15.11
C ILE A 139 -5.49 3.37 -15.71
N ASN A 140 -5.04 4.51 -15.19
CA ASN A 140 -5.43 5.85 -15.65
C ASN A 140 -4.50 6.43 -16.74
N GLY A 141 -3.56 5.64 -17.26
CA GLY A 141 -2.70 6.04 -18.38
C GLY A 141 -1.47 6.89 -17.96
N PHE A 142 -1.15 7.00 -16.67
CA PHE A 142 0.00 7.76 -16.17
C PHE A 142 1.23 6.86 -16.00
N SER A 143 2.42 7.44 -16.20
CA SER A 143 3.66 6.82 -15.75
C SER A 143 3.82 7.01 -14.24
N SER A 144 4.43 6.04 -13.55
CA SER A 144 4.65 6.16 -12.12
C SER A 144 5.95 5.53 -11.63
N TYR A 145 6.47 6.07 -10.54
CA TYR A 145 7.71 5.61 -9.91
C TYR A 145 7.46 5.42 -8.42
N GLY A 146 7.79 4.23 -7.93
CA GLY A 146 7.63 3.86 -6.54
C GLY A 146 8.94 3.44 -5.90
N PHE A 147 9.15 3.83 -4.64
CA PHE A 147 10.29 3.39 -3.84
C PHE A 147 9.79 2.62 -2.63
N ASP A 148 10.49 1.53 -2.29
CA ASP A 148 10.30 0.83 -1.03
C ASP A 148 11.61 0.14 -0.62
N ILE A 149 11.86 0.05 0.68
CA ILE A 149 13.02 -0.68 1.25
C ILE A 149 12.73 -2.18 1.34
N ASN A 150 11.44 -2.57 1.39
CA ASN A 150 11.04 -3.96 1.49
C ASN A 150 11.07 -4.64 0.11
N PRO A 151 11.98 -5.59 -0.13
CA PRO A 151 12.10 -6.22 -1.46
C PRO A 151 10.84 -7.01 -1.88
N LEU A 152 10.05 -7.54 -0.93
CA LEU A 152 8.79 -8.19 -1.27
C LEU A 152 7.74 -7.16 -1.74
N ALA A 153 7.70 -5.99 -1.12
CA ALA A 153 6.82 -4.90 -1.55
C ALA A 153 7.11 -4.50 -3.00
N VAL A 154 8.38 -4.34 -3.35
CA VAL A 154 8.80 -4.01 -4.71
C VAL A 154 8.40 -5.10 -5.72
N GLN A 155 8.58 -6.39 -5.38
CA GLN A 155 8.11 -7.48 -6.26
C GLN A 155 6.59 -7.48 -6.42
N LEU A 156 5.84 -7.22 -5.35
CA LEU A 156 4.38 -7.10 -5.39
C LEU A 156 3.93 -5.94 -6.28
N ALA A 157 4.53 -4.78 -6.12
CA ALA A 157 4.21 -3.60 -6.92
C ALA A 157 4.51 -3.83 -8.40
N THR A 158 5.68 -4.39 -8.72
CA THR A 158 6.09 -4.75 -10.08
C THR A 158 5.12 -5.75 -10.71
N LEU A 159 4.78 -6.83 -10.01
CA LEU A 159 3.84 -7.83 -10.49
C LEU A 159 2.49 -7.21 -10.82
N LYS A 160 1.93 -6.44 -9.88
CA LYS A 160 0.58 -5.88 -10.05
C LYS A 160 0.44 -4.96 -11.24
N VAL A 161 1.51 -4.27 -11.62
CA VAL A 161 1.53 -3.47 -12.86
C VAL A 161 1.70 -4.38 -14.07
N LYS A 162 2.67 -5.30 -14.08
CA LYS A 162 2.94 -6.20 -15.21
C LYS A 162 1.72 -7.04 -15.63
N VAL A 163 0.92 -7.52 -14.67
CA VAL A 163 -0.25 -8.34 -14.97
C VAL A 163 -1.39 -7.58 -15.65
N LEU A 164 -1.38 -6.25 -15.66
CA LEU A 164 -2.39 -5.48 -16.37
C LEU A 164 -2.37 -5.72 -17.88
N THR A 165 -1.26 -6.26 -18.42
CA THR A 165 -1.10 -6.64 -19.83
C THR A 165 -0.77 -8.12 -20.01
N LEU A 166 -0.97 -8.95 -18.97
CA LEU A 166 -0.69 -10.38 -19.00
C LEU A 166 -1.59 -11.11 -20.01
N ASP A 167 -1.03 -12.02 -20.80
CA ASP A 167 -1.81 -12.99 -21.54
C ASP A 167 -2.44 -14.02 -20.57
N CYS A 168 -3.68 -13.75 -20.18
CA CYS A 168 -4.41 -14.60 -19.24
C CYS A 168 -4.77 -15.98 -19.81
N VAL A 169 -4.83 -16.16 -21.14
CA VAL A 169 -5.09 -17.46 -21.76
C VAL A 169 -3.86 -18.34 -21.57
N LYS A 170 -2.71 -17.86 -22.00
CA LYS A 170 -1.42 -18.55 -21.85
C LYS A 170 -1.09 -18.84 -20.38
N ALA A 171 -1.35 -17.87 -19.47
CA ALA A 171 -1.13 -18.08 -18.05
C ALA A 171 -2.02 -19.20 -17.46
N ARG A 172 -3.25 -19.41 -17.98
CA ARG A 172 -4.11 -20.55 -17.59
C ARG A 172 -3.57 -21.88 -18.07
N GLU A 173 -3.04 -21.94 -19.29
CA GLU A 173 -2.39 -23.14 -19.82
C GLU A 173 -1.19 -23.52 -18.95
N HIS A 174 -0.35 -22.55 -18.58
CA HIS A 174 0.73 -22.76 -17.65
C HIS A 174 0.27 -23.19 -16.27
N LEU A 175 -0.87 -22.68 -15.77
CA LEU A 175 -1.43 -23.11 -14.48
C LEU A 175 -1.82 -24.59 -14.49
N LEU A 176 -2.50 -25.05 -15.55
CA LEU A 176 -2.87 -26.47 -15.68
C LEU A 176 -1.63 -27.35 -15.72
N SER A 177 -0.64 -27.01 -16.54
CA SER A 177 0.64 -27.72 -16.60
C SER A 177 1.40 -27.73 -15.28
N ALA A 178 1.35 -26.62 -14.53
CA ALA A 178 1.96 -26.53 -13.20
C ALA A 178 1.28 -27.47 -12.20
N VAL A 179 -0.05 -27.51 -12.21
CA VAL A 179 -0.83 -28.42 -11.33
C VAL A 179 -0.48 -29.87 -11.64
N ASP A 180 -0.44 -30.26 -12.93
CA ASP A 180 -0.03 -31.60 -13.33
C ASP A 180 1.40 -31.91 -12.87
N TYR A 181 2.36 -31.02 -13.12
CA TYR A 181 3.75 -31.19 -12.69
C TYR A 181 3.91 -31.34 -11.17
N LEU A 182 3.18 -30.55 -10.39
CA LEU A 182 3.22 -30.62 -8.92
C LEU A 182 2.49 -31.85 -8.37
N SER A 183 1.49 -32.36 -9.08
CA SER A 183 0.69 -33.52 -8.68
C SER A 183 1.35 -34.86 -9.02
N ILE A 184 2.22 -34.90 -10.02
CA ILE A 184 3.02 -36.09 -10.34
C ILE A 184 4.00 -36.30 -9.21
N THR A 185 3.60 -37.03 -8.18
CA THR A 185 4.48 -37.29 -7.03
C THR A 185 4.60 -38.75 -6.70
N ASN A 186 5.81 -39.19 -6.76
CA ASN A 186 6.38 -39.82 -5.59
C ASN A 186 6.99 -38.68 -4.74
N LEU A 187 6.28 -38.17 -3.72
CA LEU A 187 6.87 -37.45 -2.59
C LEU A 187 7.72 -38.46 -1.82
N ASP A 188 8.78 -38.90 -2.48
CA ASP A 188 9.71 -39.84 -1.86
C ASP A 188 10.34 -39.07 -0.69
N ASN A 189 10.16 -39.55 0.52
CA ASN A 189 10.80 -39.01 1.73
C ASN A 189 12.35 -39.02 1.61
N SER A 190 12.86 -39.65 0.53
CA SER A 190 14.27 -39.73 0.16
C SER A 190 14.81 -38.48 -0.58
N THR A 191 13.97 -37.47 -0.93
CA THR A 191 14.49 -36.25 -1.55
C THR A 191 15.50 -35.60 -0.60
N GLU A 192 16.77 -35.71 -0.97
CA GLU A 192 17.87 -35.13 -0.20
C GLU A 192 17.79 -33.60 -0.28
N ILE A 193 17.54 -32.97 0.87
CA ILE A 193 17.49 -31.49 0.96
C ILE A 193 18.87 -31.01 1.31
N THR A 194 19.45 -30.20 0.45
CA THR A 194 20.74 -29.57 0.69
C THR A 194 20.71 -28.76 1.99
N ASN A 195 21.68 -29.00 2.87
CA ASN A 195 21.81 -28.26 4.12
C ASN A 195 22.36 -26.86 3.84
N THR A 196 21.50 -25.86 3.99
CA THR A 196 21.83 -24.43 3.84
C THR A 196 21.10 -23.62 4.90
N PRO A 197 21.63 -22.44 5.32
CA PRO A 197 20.94 -21.58 6.29
C PRO A 197 19.51 -21.21 5.87
N ARG A 198 19.25 -21.08 4.56
CA ARG A 198 17.90 -20.85 3.99
C ARG A 198 16.99 -22.04 4.24
N ASN A 199 17.44 -23.23 3.87
CA ASN A 199 16.61 -24.44 3.96
C ASN A 199 16.36 -24.84 5.42
N ASP A 200 17.37 -24.72 6.30
CA ASP A 200 17.23 -24.96 7.74
C ASP A 200 16.19 -24.01 8.35
N TYR A 201 16.25 -22.72 7.99
CA TYR A 201 15.26 -21.74 8.43
C TYR A 201 13.85 -22.09 7.92
N LEU A 202 13.70 -22.40 6.62
CA LEU A 202 12.41 -22.73 6.03
C LEU A 202 11.81 -24.01 6.62
N LEU A 203 12.61 -25.07 6.78
CA LEU A 203 12.17 -26.32 7.41
C LEU A 203 11.82 -26.16 8.90
N SER A 204 12.39 -25.16 9.56
CA SER A 204 11.95 -24.83 10.92
C SER A 204 10.55 -24.20 10.98
N TRP A 205 10.03 -23.66 9.87
CA TRP A 205 8.75 -22.96 9.81
C TRP A 205 7.72 -23.57 8.85
N LEU A 206 8.10 -24.50 7.99
CA LEU A 206 7.23 -25.16 7.01
C LEU A 206 7.15 -26.66 7.29
N PRO A 207 5.99 -27.28 7.15
CA PRO A 207 5.90 -28.73 6.97
C PRO A 207 6.76 -29.15 5.79
N ARG A 208 7.41 -30.34 5.89
CA ARG A 208 8.36 -30.82 4.87
C ARG A 208 7.73 -30.99 3.50
N ASP A 209 6.52 -31.50 3.43
CA ASP A 209 5.74 -31.64 2.20
C ASP A 209 5.44 -30.30 1.51
N VAL A 210 5.02 -29.30 2.29
CA VAL A 210 4.80 -27.92 1.78
C VAL A 210 6.11 -27.31 1.28
N PHE A 211 7.21 -27.51 2.02
CA PHE A 211 8.54 -27.05 1.58
C PHE A 211 8.93 -27.65 0.22
N ILE A 212 8.78 -28.97 0.06
CA ILE A 212 9.12 -29.66 -1.20
C ILE A 212 8.25 -29.16 -2.35
N LEU A 213 6.93 -28.97 -2.13
CA LEU A 213 6.04 -28.43 -3.15
C LEU A 213 6.43 -27.00 -3.58
N LEU A 214 6.80 -26.16 -2.63
CA LEU A 214 7.26 -24.80 -2.90
C LEU A 214 8.57 -24.78 -3.71
N GLU A 215 9.54 -25.65 -3.40
CA GLU A 215 10.79 -25.73 -4.17
C GLU A 215 10.54 -26.30 -5.58
N ARG A 216 9.65 -27.28 -5.72
CA ARG A 216 9.23 -27.75 -7.06
C ARG A 216 8.54 -26.69 -7.88
N LEU A 217 7.72 -25.86 -7.25
CA LEU A 217 7.12 -24.73 -7.94
C LEU A 217 8.17 -23.75 -8.45
N LEU A 218 9.22 -23.46 -7.66
CA LEU A 218 10.35 -22.63 -8.12
C LEU A 218 11.04 -23.22 -9.35
N ASN A 219 11.26 -24.55 -9.39
CA ASN A 219 11.84 -25.21 -10.57
C ASN A 219 10.92 -25.12 -11.80
N TYR A 220 9.59 -25.29 -11.61
CA TYR A 220 8.64 -25.18 -12.72
C TYR A 220 8.61 -23.78 -13.34
N ILE A 221 8.59 -22.74 -12.53
CA ILE A 221 8.46 -21.36 -13.02
C ILE A 221 9.68 -20.87 -13.82
N GLU A 222 10.84 -21.55 -13.72
CA GLU A 222 12.01 -21.27 -14.57
C GLU A 222 11.77 -21.61 -16.05
N THR A 223 10.71 -22.37 -16.36
CA THR A 223 10.39 -22.85 -17.72
C THR A 223 9.34 -22.00 -18.44
N ILE A 224 8.77 -20.99 -17.79
CA ILE A 224 7.68 -20.18 -18.32
C ILE A 224 8.05 -18.69 -18.38
N ASP A 225 7.19 -17.87 -18.99
CA ASP A 225 7.44 -16.43 -19.09
C ASP A 225 7.51 -15.73 -17.72
N GLU A 226 8.32 -14.67 -17.67
CA GLU A 226 8.67 -13.95 -16.41
C GLU A 226 7.43 -13.47 -15.63
N THR A 227 6.42 -12.94 -16.33
CA THR A 227 5.25 -12.34 -15.66
C THR A 227 4.35 -13.41 -15.04
N THR A 228 4.09 -14.50 -15.77
CA THR A 228 3.36 -15.68 -15.25
C THR A 228 4.14 -16.33 -14.10
N ALA A 229 5.46 -16.51 -14.26
CA ALA A 229 6.34 -17.03 -13.21
C ALA A 229 6.25 -16.21 -11.93
N LEU A 230 6.31 -14.88 -12.04
CA LEU A 230 6.20 -13.97 -10.91
C LEU A 230 4.80 -14.05 -10.27
N LEU A 231 3.72 -14.14 -11.06
CA LEU A 231 2.36 -14.32 -10.55
C LEU A 231 2.24 -15.62 -9.73
N PHE A 232 2.74 -16.73 -10.24
CA PHE A 232 2.69 -18.03 -9.59
C PHE A 232 3.48 -18.03 -8.27
N LYS A 233 4.68 -17.48 -8.30
CA LYS A 233 5.55 -17.34 -7.15
C LYS A 233 4.93 -16.46 -6.05
N ILE A 234 4.43 -15.30 -6.40
CA ILE A 234 3.81 -14.38 -5.44
C ILE A 234 2.49 -14.92 -4.89
N SER A 235 1.71 -15.63 -5.71
CA SER A 235 0.48 -16.29 -5.25
C SER A 235 0.76 -17.39 -4.23
N ALA A 236 1.81 -18.18 -4.45
CA ALA A 236 2.28 -19.15 -3.47
C ALA A 236 2.75 -18.47 -2.17
N SER A 237 3.53 -17.38 -2.29
CA SER A 237 3.95 -16.58 -1.14
C SER A 237 2.78 -16.09 -0.28
N ASN A 238 1.65 -15.74 -0.88
CA ASN A 238 0.45 -15.31 -0.16
C ASN A 238 -0.15 -16.41 0.73
N LEU A 239 0.05 -17.68 0.39
CA LEU A 239 -0.41 -18.85 1.15
C LEU A 239 0.60 -19.37 2.18
N ILE A 240 1.88 -19.03 2.03
CA ILE A 240 2.95 -19.59 2.89
C ILE A 240 2.62 -19.45 4.37
N ARG A 241 2.12 -18.30 4.80
CA ARG A 241 1.79 -18.08 6.20
C ARG A 241 0.68 -18.99 6.69
N GLU A 242 -0.32 -19.24 5.89
CA GLU A 242 -1.46 -20.12 6.22
C GLU A 242 -1.04 -21.57 6.29
N TYR A 243 -0.14 -22.01 5.44
CA TYR A 243 0.39 -23.37 5.37
C TYR A 243 1.69 -23.59 6.16
N SER A 244 2.11 -22.61 6.96
CA SER A 244 3.31 -22.69 7.78
C SER A 244 3.00 -23.06 9.24
N LEU A 245 4.06 -23.33 10.00
CA LEU A 245 4.05 -23.49 11.45
C LEU A 245 4.03 -22.15 12.21
N GLN A 246 3.80 -21.04 11.50
CA GLN A 246 3.53 -19.73 12.09
C GLN A 246 2.04 -19.55 12.38
N GLU A 247 1.70 -18.92 13.51
CA GLU A 247 0.30 -18.58 13.83
C GLU A 247 -0.22 -17.51 12.84
N PRO A 248 -1.21 -17.84 11.98
CA PRO A 248 -1.63 -16.94 10.90
C PRO A 248 -2.33 -15.67 11.41
N MET A 249 -2.93 -15.70 12.60
CA MET A 249 -3.65 -14.55 13.17
C MET A 249 -2.73 -13.60 13.95
N ASP A 250 -1.49 -14.00 14.28
CA ASP A 250 -0.55 -13.15 15.01
C ASP A 250 0.28 -12.30 14.03
N LEU A 251 0.42 -11.01 14.31
CA LEU A 251 1.24 -10.10 13.49
C LEU A 251 2.75 -10.33 13.67
N ARG A 252 3.16 -10.99 14.78
CA ARG A 252 4.55 -11.34 15.03
C ARG A 252 4.78 -12.81 14.70
N ILE A 253 6.02 -13.17 14.46
CA ILE A 253 6.36 -14.56 14.29
C ILE A 253 6.16 -15.31 15.60
N ARG A 254 5.26 -16.29 15.58
CA ARG A 254 4.89 -17.13 16.73
C ARG A 254 4.59 -18.54 16.24
N ARG A 255 4.93 -19.54 17.05
CA ARG A 255 4.58 -20.93 16.72
C ARG A 255 3.07 -21.11 16.67
N ARG A 256 2.63 -21.86 15.69
CA ARG A 256 1.25 -22.17 15.42
C ARG A 256 0.64 -23.03 16.53
N ILE A 257 -0.57 -22.66 16.93
CA ILE A 257 -1.44 -23.42 17.84
C ILE A 257 -2.75 -23.81 17.11
N SER A 258 -3.12 -23.09 16.06
CA SER A 258 -4.27 -23.42 15.21
C SER A 258 -3.96 -24.62 14.30
N PRO A 259 -4.98 -25.42 13.87
CA PRO A 259 -4.75 -26.49 12.92
C PRO A 259 -4.25 -25.98 11.57
N LEU A 260 -3.53 -26.81 10.83
CA LEU A 260 -3.21 -26.54 9.43
C LEU A 260 -4.47 -26.63 8.56
N PRO A 261 -4.52 -25.96 7.40
CA PRO A 261 -5.63 -26.09 6.46
C PRO A 261 -5.87 -27.53 6.02
N GLU A 262 -7.13 -27.93 5.92
CA GLU A 262 -7.53 -29.27 5.40
C GLU A 262 -7.39 -29.34 3.87
N ILE A 263 -7.56 -28.21 3.18
CA ILE A 263 -7.42 -28.14 1.72
C ILE A 263 -5.93 -28.28 1.36
N PRO A 264 -5.55 -29.19 0.44
CA PRO A 264 -4.17 -29.32 0.00
C PRO A 264 -3.62 -28.01 -0.59
N PHE A 265 -2.33 -27.72 -0.35
CA PHE A 265 -1.67 -26.50 -0.82
C PHE A 265 -1.84 -26.27 -2.33
N ILE A 266 -1.65 -27.30 -3.14
CA ILE A 266 -1.77 -27.21 -4.61
C ILE A 266 -3.17 -26.75 -5.01
N THR A 267 -4.22 -27.31 -4.40
CA THR A 267 -5.61 -26.94 -4.67
C THR A 267 -5.88 -25.49 -4.28
N ALA A 268 -5.49 -25.08 -3.07
CA ALA A 268 -5.68 -23.71 -2.61
C ALA A 268 -4.93 -22.71 -3.49
N TRP A 269 -3.71 -23.05 -3.93
CA TRP A 269 -2.89 -22.24 -4.79
C TRP A 269 -3.50 -22.11 -6.20
N SER A 270 -3.89 -23.22 -6.82
CA SER A 270 -4.49 -23.20 -8.17
C SER A 270 -5.81 -22.42 -8.21
N ASP A 271 -6.66 -22.61 -7.19
CA ASP A 271 -7.90 -21.85 -7.04
C ASP A 271 -7.64 -20.34 -6.86
N MET A 272 -6.60 -19.98 -6.08
CA MET A 272 -6.22 -18.60 -5.89
C MET A 272 -5.75 -17.97 -7.20
N VAL A 273 -4.84 -18.61 -7.93
CA VAL A 273 -4.34 -18.14 -9.22
C VAL A 273 -5.47 -18.00 -10.24
N SER A 274 -6.38 -18.98 -10.29
CA SER A 274 -7.55 -18.96 -11.18
C SER A 274 -8.44 -17.73 -10.91
N ARG A 275 -8.74 -17.44 -9.65
CA ARG A 275 -9.50 -16.24 -9.27
C ARG A 275 -8.77 -14.95 -9.62
N GLN A 276 -7.45 -14.91 -9.44
CA GLN A 276 -6.62 -13.74 -9.80
C GLN A 276 -6.64 -13.51 -11.32
N LEU A 277 -6.47 -14.55 -12.13
CA LEU A 277 -6.53 -14.47 -13.60
C LEU A 277 -7.91 -14.01 -14.09
N ASN A 278 -9.00 -14.43 -13.42
CA ASN A 278 -10.35 -13.93 -13.72
C ASN A 278 -10.46 -12.42 -13.46
N SER A 279 -9.98 -11.96 -12.29
CA SER A 279 -10.02 -10.55 -11.92
C SER A 279 -9.17 -9.67 -12.86
N ILE A 280 -7.98 -10.16 -13.24
CA ILE A 280 -7.08 -9.47 -14.17
C ILE A 280 -7.74 -9.38 -15.56
N SER A 281 -8.26 -10.50 -16.08
CA SER A 281 -8.93 -10.54 -17.40
C SER A 281 -10.16 -9.62 -17.46
N LEU A 282 -10.93 -9.53 -16.36
CA LEU A 282 -12.05 -8.60 -16.27
C LEU A 282 -11.56 -7.13 -16.30
N ALA A 283 -10.52 -6.81 -15.54
CA ALA A 283 -9.96 -5.46 -15.52
C ALA A 283 -9.42 -5.05 -16.89
N GLN A 284 -8.72 -5.95 -17.60
CA GLN A 284 -8.21 -5.69 -18.95
C GLN A 284 -9.31 -5.30 -19.94
N LYS A 285 -10.53 -5.87 -19.82
CA LYS A 285 -11.68 -5.52 -20.67
C LYS A 285 -12.19 -4.10 -20.45
N HIS A 286 -11.94 -3.53 -19.28
CA HIS A 286 -12.52 -2.25 -18.84
C HIS A 286 -11.48 -1.13 -18.67
N THR A 287 -10.22 -1.42 -18.90
CA THR A 287 -9.15 -0.43 -18.86
C THR A 287 -8.81 -0.01 -20.29
N LEU A 288 -9.03 1.28 -20.62
CA LEU A 288 -8.93 1.77 -21.99
C LEU A 288 -7.49 2.04 -22.43
N ASN A 289 -6.65 2.60 -21.55
CA ASN A 289 -5.29 3.03 -21.87
C ASN A 289 -4.34 2.66 -20.72
N VAL A 290 -3.95 1.40 -20.63
CA VAL A 290 -2.96 0.99 -19.62
C VAL A 290 -1.59 1.53 -19.96
N ASN A 291 -0.98 2.29 -19.06
CA ASN A 291 0.41 2.68 -19.15
C ASN A 291 1.27 1.80 -18.25
N THR A 292 2.02 0.89 -18.84
CA THR A 292 2.92 0.00 -18.09
C THR A 292 4.27 0.61 -17.74
N ASN A 293 4.52 1.88 -18.07
CA ASN A 293 5.72 2.61 -17.67
C ASN A 293 5.65 3.00 -16.18
N SER A 294 5.38 2.01 -15.34
CA SER A 294 5.37 2.14 -13.89
C SER A 294 6.46 1.27 -13.30
N VAL A 295 7.35 1.87 -12.52
CA VAL A 295 8.57 1.23 -12.00
C VAL A 295 8.55 1.26 -10.49
N ALA A 296 8.67 0.09 -9.85
CA ALA A 296 8.95 -0.03 -8.43
C ALA A 296 10.43 -0.34 -8.22
N THR A 297 11.09 0.40 -7.35
CA THR A 297 12.54 0.29 -7.11
C THR A 297 12.84 0.00 -5.64
N LEU A 298 13.70 -0.97 -5.40
CA LEU A 298 14.23 -1.27 -4.07
C LEU A 298 15.25 -0.20 -3.69
N ASN A 299 14.78 0.81 -2.96
CA ASN A 299 15.63 1.93 -2.57
C ASN A 299 15.08 2.65 -1.33
N ASP A 300 15.94 3.39 -0.66
CA ASP A 300 15.59 4.22 0.49
C ASP A 300 15.30 5.66 0.05
N ILE A 301 14.06 6.07 0.15
CA ILE A 301 13.62 7.42 -0.26
C ILE A 301 14.36 8.54 0.50
N ARG A 302 14.95 8.27 1.66
CA ARG A 302 15.74 9.26 2.41
C ARG A 302 17.03 9.64 1.70
N THR A 303 17.53 8.80 0.80
CA THR A 303 18.86 8.91 0.19
C THR A 303 18.89 8.74 -1.33
N VAL A 304 17.77 8.31 -1.94
CA VAL A 304 17.73 8.10 -3.39
C VAL A 304 17.94 9.41 -4.15
N VAL A 305 18.71 9.34 -5.22
CA VAL A 305 18.91 10.46 -6.16
C VAL A 305 18.29 10.05 -7.49
N THR A 306 17.40 10.87 -8.02
CA THR A 306 16.85 10.70 -9.37
C THR A 306 17.62 11.61 -10.32
N ASN A 307 18.16 11.05 -11.39
CA ASN A 307 18.89 11.81 -12.41
C ASN A 307 17.89 12.67 -13.20
N ASP A 308 17.79 13.95 -12.87
CA ASP A 308 17.03 15.01 -13.55
C ASP A 308 15.54 14.74 -13.83
N GLN A 309 14.98 13.60 -13.39
CA GLN A 309 13.56 13.34 -13.54
C GLN A 309 12.76 14.04 -12.45
N LEU A 310 11.88 14.95 -12.87
CA LEU A 310 10.94 15.65 -11.99
C LEU A 310 9.52 15.11 -12.14
N PHE A 311 8.81 14.98 -11.01
CA PHE A 311 7.45 14.46 -10.93
C PHE A 311 6.41 15.57 -10.84
N ASP A 312 5.24 15.31 -11.44
CA ASP A 312 4.11 16.25 -11.48
C ASP A 312 3.25 16.14 -10.23
N VAL A 313 3.09 14.92 -9.71
CA VAL A 313 2.23 14.58 -8.57
C VAL A 313 2.93 13.53 -7.71
N ALA A 314 2.80 13.63 -6.38
CA ALA A 314 3.17 12.55 -5.48
C ALA A 314 1.96 12.12 -4.63
N ILE A 315 1.81 10.81 -4.42
CA ILE A 315 0.72 10.22 -3.61
C ILE A 315 1.29 9.06 -2.82
N THR A 316 1.08 9.04 -1.49
CA THR A 316 1.55 7.95 -0.65
C THR A 316 0.72 7.75 0.61
N SER A 317 0.85 6.57 1.23
CA SER A 317 0.50 6.34 2.62
C SER A 317 1.79 5.94 3.36
N PRO A 318 2.45 6.87 4.07
CA PRO A 318 3.73 6.61 4.69
C PRO A 318 3.60 5.62 5.85
N PRO A 319 4.69 4.93 6.25
CA PRO A 319 4.68 4.12 7.46
C PRO A 319 4.35 4.98 8.68
N TYR A 320 3.57 4.41 9.62
CA TYR A 320 3.18 5.13 10.83
C TYR A 320 4.30 5.09 11.88
N ALA A 321 4.37 6.11 12.71
CA ALA A 321 5.30 6.14 13.84
C ALA A 321 5.04 4.94 14.77
N THR A 322 6.07 4.21 15.15
CA THR A 322 5.99 2.95 15.91
C THR A 322 5.11 1.86 15.25
N ALA A 323 5.27 1.72 13.95
CA ALA A 323 4.44 0.97 13.02
C ALA A 323 4.29 -0.54 13.31
N LEU A 324 3.46 -1.16 12.46
CA LEU A 324 3.27 -2.61 12.40
C LEU A 324 4.61 -3.32 12.07
N PRO A 325 4.83 -4.54 12.57
CA PRO A 325 6.00 -5.34 12.21
C PRO A 325 5.85 -5.90 10.79
N TYR A 326 6.10 -5.07 9.78
CA TYR A 326 5.90 -5.43 8.38
C TYR A 326 6.73 -6.64 7.96
N ILE A 327 8.00 -6.65 8.35
CA ILE A 327 8.94 -7.74 7.99
C ILE A 327 8.62 -9.02 8.74
N ASP A 328 8.23 -8.96 10.03
CA ASP A 328 7.86 -10.11 10.83
C ASP A 328 6.72 -10.93 10.21
N THR A 329 5.73 -10.25 9.61
CA THR A 329 4.61 -10.93 8.94
C THR A 329 5.00 -11.63 7.65
N GLN A 330 6.15 -11.26 7.06
CA GLN A 330 6.58 -11.65 5.72
C GLN A 330 7.89 -12.46 5.72
N ARG A 331 8.51 -12.71 6.88
CA ARG A 331 9.87 -13.26 6.94
C ARG A 331 10.02 -14.63 6.28
N ILE A 332 9.02 -15.52 6.35
CA ILE A 332 9.10 -16.83 5.67
C ILE A 332 9.09 -16.63 4.15
N SER A 333 8.20 -15.76 3.65
CA SER A 333 8.14 -15.39 2.22
C SER A 333 9.42 -14.74 1.75
N LEU A 334 10.00 -13.80 2.52
CA LEU A 334 11.27 -13.14 2.18
C LEU A 334 12.41 -14.13 2.03
N VAL A 335 12.51 -15.11 2.95
CA VAL A 335 13.55 -16.14 2.91
C VAL A 335 13.29 -17.13 1.76
N TRP A 336 12.04 -17.60 1.59
CA TRP A 336 11.70 -18.53 0.52
C TRP A 336 11.96 -17.95 -0.87
N LEU A 337 11.58 -16.69 -1.09
CA LEU A 337 11.79 -15.98 -2.34
C LEU A 337 13.25 -15.58 -2.59
N GLY A 338 14.16 -15.85 -1.65
CA GLY A 338 15.57 -15.47 -1.75
C GLY A 338 15.82 -13.96 -1.61
N LEU A 339 14.82 -13.19 -1.11
CA LEU A 339 14.89 -11.73 -1.01
C LEU A 339 15.62 -11.24 0.23
N CYS A 340 15.74 -12.08 1.25
CA CYS A 340 16.46 -11.78 2.47
C CYS A 340 17.05 -13.06 3.06
N GLN A 341 18.31 -13.02 3.47
CA GLN A 341 18.91 -14.12 4.24
C GLN A 341 18.35 -14.12 5.67
N PRO A 342 18.18 -15.29 6.31
CA PRO A 342 17.64 -15.39 7.67
C PRO A 342 18.33 -14.45 8.67
N ASN A 343 19.65 -14.33 8.60
CA ASN A 343 20.47 -13.50 9.49
C ASN A 343 20.29 -11.98 9.26
N ASN A 344 19.76 -11.58 8.11
CA ASN A 344 19.60 -10.18 7.74
C ASN A 344 18.18 -9.63 8.00
N ILE A 345 17.24 -10.46 8.46
CA ILE A 345 15.85 -10.07 8.69
C ILE A 345 15.74 -8.90 9.69
N MET A 346 16.44 -9.00 10.82
CA MET A 346 16.43 -7.94 11.86
C MET A 346 17.11 -6.66 11.38
N LYS A 347 18.14 -6.77 10.56
CA LYS A 347 18.79 -5.62 9.92
C LYS A 347 17.81 -4.92 8.98
N LEU A 348 17.11 -5.67 8.12
CA LEU A 348 16.09 -5.12 7.23
C LEU A 348 14.95 -4.44 8.00
N GLU A 349 14.41 -5.08 9.05
CA GLU A 349 13.37 -4.50 9.89
C GLU A 349 13.80 -3.15 10.51
N SER A 350 15.06 -3.06 10.97
CA SER A 350 15.56 -1.85 11.62
C SER A 350 15.77 -0.66 10.69
N THR A 351 15.88 -0.89 9.36
CA THR A 351 16.04 0.18 8.37
C THR A 351 14.72 0.87 8.01
N LEU A 352 13.58 0.22 8.30
CA LEU A 352 12.27 0.78 8.00
C LEU A 352 11.99 2.05 8.82
N ILE A 353 11.46 3.06 8.17
CA ILE A 353 10.93 4.24 8.88
C ILE A 353 9.79 3.78 9.80
N GLY A 354 9.79 4.27 11.05
CA GLY A 354 8.82 3.88 12.06
C GLY A 354 9.06 2.51 12.70
N SER A 355 10.13 1.79 12.35
CA SER A 355 10.51 0.55 13.01
C SER A 355 10.75 0.76 14.51
N ARG A 356 10.42 -0.26 15.31
CA ARG A 356 10.72 -0.28 16.75
C ARG A 356 12.10 -0.88 17.06
N GLU A 357 12.74 -1.48 16.07
CA GLU A 357 13.99 -2.18 16.26
C GLU A 357 15.19 -1.22 16.15
N PHE A 358 16.21 -1.49 16.97
CA PHE A 358 17.50 -0.82 16.96
C PHE A 358 18.57 -1.87 16.66
N TYR A 359 19.00 -1.95 15.43
CA TYR A 359 20.09 -2.84 15.03
C TYR A 359 21.32 -1.99 14.73
N ASN A 360 22.43 -2.25 15.45
CA ASN A 360 23.69 -1.51 15.34
C ASN A 360 23.57 0.02 15.47
N VAL A 361 22.44 0.52 15.99
CA VAL A 361 22.28 1.95 16.30
C VAL A 361 22.78 2.21 17.70
N GLN A 362 23.68 3.14 17.83
CA GLN A 362 24.10 3.67 19.13
C GLN A 362 22.94 4.50 19.71
N LYS A 363 22.14 3.90 20.60
CA LYS A 363 20.98 4.54 21.22
C LYS A 363 21.37 5.82 21.95
N ASP A 364 22.54 5.81 22.58
CA ASP A 364 23.03 6.97 23.33
C ASP A 364 23.31 8.15 22.39
N ALA A 365 23.96 7.92 21.26
CA ALA A 365 24.19 8.96 20.25
C ALA A 365 22.88 9.52 19.65
N LEU A 366 21.86 8.66 19.48
CA LEU A 366 20.54 9.12 19.03
C LEU A 366 19.81 9.90 20.11
N TYR A 367 19.98 9.50 21.37
CA TYR A 367 19.43 10.21 22.53
C TYR A 367 20.07 11.60 22.67
N ASP A 368 21.38 11.74 22.52
CA ASP A 368 22.08 13.02 22.53
C ASP A 368 21.56 13.94 21.41
N LYS A 369 21.36 13.39 20.20
CA LYS A 369 20.75 14.14 19.07
C LYS A 369 19.33 14.62 19.40
N MET A 370 18.54 13.78 20.05
CA MET A 370 17.18 14.14 20.47
C MET A 370 17.20 15.30 21.47
N LEU A 371 18.07 15.24 22.46
CA LEU A 371 18.15 16.28 23.50
C LEU A 371 18.53 17.67 22.95
N CYS A 372 19.45 17.72 22.00
CA CYS A 372 19.90 18.99 21.38
C CYS A 372 19.14 19.31 20.09
N ASN A 373 18.14 18.53 19.69
CA ASN A 373 17.42 18.67 18.41
C ASN A 373 18.37 18.83 17.20
N ALA A 374 19.35 17.94 17.11
CA ALA A 374 20.40 18.01 16.08
C ALA A 374 19.87 17.95 14.63
N ASP A 375 18.70 17.37 14.40
CA ASP A 375 18.05 17.31 13.09
C ASP A 375 17.17 18.55 12.81
N SER A 376 17.12 19.54 13.69
CA SER A 376 16.37 20.79 13.55
C SER A 376 14.88 20.58 13.26
N LEU A 377 14.26 19.65 13.98
CA LEU A 377 12.83 19.41 13.90
C LEU A 377 12.02 20.61 14.38
N PRO A 378 10.77 20.82 13.89
CA PRO A 378 9.89 21.88 14.34
C PRO A 378 9.72 21.91 15.85
N VAL A 379 9.51 23.11 16.42
CA VAL A 379 9.42 23.34 17.87
C VAL A 379 8.32 22.47 18.51
N ASP A 380 7.15 22.35 17.87
CA ASP A 380 6.04 21.55 18.42
C ASP A 380 6.38 20.05 18.45
N VAL A 381 7.14 19.56 17.46
CA VAL A 381 7.58 18.17 17.41
C VAL A 381 8.53 17.87 18.55
N ILE A 382 9.57 18.70 18.72
CA ILE A 382 10.57 18.45 19.76
C ILE A 382 10.00 18.69 21.16
N SER A 383 9.13 19.69 21.35
CA SER A 383 8.44 19.96 22.60
C SER A 383 7.59 18.79 23.06
N LEU A 384 6.80 18.18 22.16
CA LEU A 384 6.04 16.97 22.44
C LEU A 384 6.97 15.82 22.85
N ILE A 385 8.07 15.61 22.14
CA ILE A 385 9.01 14.52 22.45
C ILE A 385 9.62 14.71 23.86
N HIS A 386 10.01 15.94 24.20
CA HIS A 386 10.54 16.25 25.53
C HIS A 386 9.45 16.11 26.62
N GLU A 387 8.21 16.51 26.37
CA GLU A 387 7.09 16.30 27.30
C GLU A 387 6.89 14.81 27.57
N LEU A 388 6.87 13.98 26.54
CA LEU A 388 6.74 12.52 26.68
C LEU A 388 7.95 11.92 27.43
N GLN A 389 9.17 12.40 27.17
CA GLN A 389 10.38 11.97 27.85
C GLN A 389 10.32 12.30 29.35
N ASN A 390 9.91 13.51 29.70
CA ASN A 390 9.79 13.98 31.09
C ASN A 390 8.61 13.34 31.84
N SER A 391 7.62 12.79 31.11
CA SER A 391 6.46 12.10 31.70
C SER A 391 6.73 10.62 32.01
N LEU A 392 7.89 10.09 31.62
CA LEU A 392 8.28 8.70 31.89
C LEU A 392 8.46 8.47 33.39
N THR A 393 8.01 7.32 33.85
CA THR A 393 8.15 6.85 35.26
C THR A 393 8.88 5.50 35.27
N ASP A 394 9.32 5.09 36.49
CA ASP A 394 9.95 3.79 36.66
C ASP A 394 8.99 2.62 36.39
N GLN A 395 7.69 2.83 36.49
CA GLN A 395 6.66 1.84 36.21
C GLN A 395 6.45 1.61 34.68
N ASP A 396 6.93 2.51 33.84
CA ASP A 396 6.86 2.33 32.42
C ASP A 396 7.85 1.26 31.94
N GLY A 397 7.34 0.24 31.28
CA GLY A 397 8.15 -0.85 30.71
C GLY A 397 9.09 -0.35 29.62
N PHE A 398 10.12 -1.11 29.30
CA PHE A 398 11.18 -0.75 28.33
C PHE A 398 10.66 -0.28 26.98
N ARG A 399 9.51 -0.83 26.50
CA ARG A 399 8.89 -0.43 25.23
C ARG A 399 8.34 1.00 25.28
N LYS A 400 7.75 1.40 26.41
CA LYS A 400 7.23 2.75 26.61
C LYS A 400 8.36 3.74 26.80
N LYS A 401 9.41 3.36 27.53
CA LYS A 401 10.62 4.18 27.72
C LYS A 401 11.33 4.48 26.38
N ALA A 402 11.17 3.65 25.35
CA ALA A 402 11.74 3.88 24.04
C ALA A 402 10.91 4.83 23.15
N VAL A 403 9.64 5.11 23.48
CA VAL A 403 8.73 5.85 22.59
C VAL A 403 9.23 7.25 22.21
N PRO A 404 9.72 8.10 23.13
CA PRO A 404 10.21 9.44 22.77
C PRO A 404 11.35 9.37 21.73
N LEU A 405 12.30 8.47 21.94
CA LEU A 405 13.43 8.24 21.03
C LEU A 405 12.99 7.71 19.67
N LEU A 406 12.00 6.81 19.63
CA LEU A 406 11.42 6.28 18.39
C LEU A 406 10.68 7.36 17.61
N LEU A 407 9.96 8.26 18.28
CA LEU A 407 9.29 9.38 17.67
C LEU A 407 10.29 10.38 17.09
N TYR A 408 11.35 10.70 17.82
CA TYR A 408 12.41 11.56 17.30
C TYR A 408 13.01 10.99 16.01
N ARG A 409 13.40 9.70 16.02
CA ARG A 409 13.91 9.02 14.83
C ARG A 409 12.91 9.06 13.67
N TYR A 410 11.64 8.81 13.96
CA TYR A 410 10.58 8.83 12.95
C TYR A 410 10.46 10.20 12.26
N PHE A 411 10.33 11.27 13.03
CA PHE A 411 10.19 12.61 12.46
C PHE A 411 11.44 13.09 11.75
N ALA A 412 12.63 12.76 12.25
CA ALA A 412 13.91 13.05 11.57
C ALA A 412 14.02 12.31 10.22
N ASP A 413 13.61 11.04 10.17
CA ASP A 413 13.59 10.27 8.94
C ASP A 413 12.53 10.78 7.96
N MET A 414 11.35 11.17 8.44
CA MET A 414 10.31 11.79 7.61
C MET A 414 10.74 13.15 7.08
N GLN A 415 11.49 13.96 7.85
CA GLN A 415 12.07 15.21 7.36
C GLN A 415 13.02 14.97 6.19
N LYS A 416 13.92 14.00 6.30
CA LYS A 416 14.82 13.63 5.19
C LYS A 416 14.03 13.21 3.95
N MET A 417 12.98 12.43 4.13
CA MET A 417 12.09 12.04 3.04
C MET A 417 11.41 13.26 2.41
N PHE A 418 10.81 14.18 3.20
CA PHE A 418 10.15 15.35 2.66
C PHE A 418 11.09 16.27 1.89
N CYS A 419 12.31 16.49 2.41
CA CYS A 419 13.33 17.28 1.70
C CYS A 419 13.72 16.60 0.39
N ASN A 420 13.93 15.28 0.40
CA ASN A 420 14.34 14.57 -0.81
C ASN A 420 13.22 14.52 -1.86
N VAL A 421 11.98 14.22 -1.45
CA VAL A 421 10.82 14.28 -2.36
C VAL A 421 10.61 15.68 -2.92
N CYS A 422 10.80 16.73 -2.12
CA CYS A 422 10.71 18.11 -2.60
C CYS A 422 11.68 18.38 -3.77
N ASN A 423 12.91 17.87 -3.67
CA ASN A 423 13.91 18.02 -4.75
C ASN A 423 13.49 17.29 -6.03
N MET A 424 12.73 16.18 -5.91
CA MET A 424 12.26 15.39 -7.05
C MET A 424 11.00 15.96 -7.72
N MET A 425 10.32 16.92 -7.13
CA MET A 425 9.06 17.44 -7.66
C MET A 425 9.28 18.71 -8.51
N LYS A 426 8.43 18.89 -9.50
CA LYS A 426 8.33 20.13 -10.27
C LYS A 426 7.87 21.29 -9.38
N PRO A 427 8.21 22.55 -9.70
CA PRO A 427 7.64 23.72 -9.01
C PRO A 427 6.10 23.66 -9.04
N LYS A 428 5.45 24.01 -7.92
CA LYS A 428 3.98 23.94 -7.72
C LYS A 428 3.36 22.54 -7.83
N ALA A 429 4.15 21.49 -7.94
CA ALA A 429 3.66 20.12 -7.88
C ALA A 429 3.03 19.83 -6.52
N LYS A 430 1.99 19.00 -6.53
CA LYS A 430 1.25 18.63 -5.31
C LYS A 430 1.65 17.26 -4.78
N TYR A 431 1.65 17.12 -3.47
CA TYR A 431 1.94 15.89 -2.77
C TYR A 431 0.84 15.58 -1.77
N ALA A 432 0.18 14.43 -1.90
CA ALA A 432 -0.86 13.95 -1.01
C ALA A 432 -0.36 12.78 -0.16
N LEU A 433 -0.55 12.88 1.17
CA LEU A 433 -0.23 11.81 2.12
C LEU A 433 -1.46 11.45 2.94
N VAL A 434 -1.69 10.15 3.16
CA VAL A 434 -2.73 9.67 4.09
C VAL A 434 -2.05 9.00 5.28
N VAL A 435 -2.27 9.55 6.48
CA VAL A 435 -1.64 9.09 7.72
C VAL A 435 -2.60 9.22 8.89
N GLY A 436 -2.48 8.29 9.85
CA GLY A 436 -3.29 8.28 11.08
C GLY A 436 -2.57 8.85 12.29
N ASN A 437 -3.34 9.21 13.31
CA ASN A 437 -2.84 9.62 14.62
C ASN A 437 -2.22 8.44 15.36
N ASN A 438 -1.23 8.72 16.21
CA ASN A 438 -0.67 7.74 17.12
C ASN A 438 -1.22 7.91 18.55
N LYS A 439 -1.21 6.82 19.31
CA LYS A 439 -1.59 6.81 20.73
C LYS A 439 -0.54 6.07 21.54
N THR A 440 -0.18 6.61 22.69
CA THR A 440 0.71 5.96 23.66
C THR A 440 0.28 6.26 25.09
N THR A 441 0.53 5.32 25.99
CA THR A 441 0.30 5.54 27.43
C THR A 441 1.64 5.61 28.15
N ILE A 442 2.00 6.78 28.65
CA ILE A 442 3.25 7.08 29.37
C ILE A 442 2.89 7.70 30.71
N GLY A 443 3.56 7.30 31.80
CA GLY A 443 3.28 7.79 33.13
C GLY A 443 1.83 7.56 33.58
N GLY A 444 1.19 6.48 33.09
CA GLY A 444 -0.23 6.20 33.36
C GLY A 444 -1.23 7.04 32.53
N LYS A 445 -0.78 8.09 31.83
CA LYS A 445 -1.63 9.00 31.04
C LYS A 445 -1.66 8.57 29.56
N LEU A 446 -2.86 8.53 28.95
CA LEU A 446 -3.03 8.35 27.51
C LEU A 446 -2.67 9.65 26.79
N ASN A 447 -1.68 9.57 25.89
CA ASN A 447 -1.28 10.67 25.02
C ASN A 447 -1.72 10.34 23.57
N VAL A 448 -2.45 11.26 22.96
CA VAL A 448 -2.79 11.23 21.54
C VAL A 448 -1.81 12.15 20.81
N ILE A 449 -1.12 11.60 19.82
CA ILE A 449 -0.13 12.30 19.02
C ILE A 449 -0.78 12.63 17.69
N ASP A 450 -0.98 13.91 17.42
CA ASP A 450 -1.48 14.38 16.11
C ASP A 450 -0.37 14.31 15.07
N THR A 451 -0.07 13.06 14.67
CA THR A 451 0.98 12.78 13.68
C THR A 451 0.78 13.54 12.36
N PRO A 452 -0.45 13.64 11.80
CA PRO A 452 -0.68 14.43 10.58
C PRO A 452 -0.28 15.91 10.71
N ALA A 453 -0.72 16.60 11.78
CA ALA A 453 -0.38 17.99 11.98
C ALA A 453 1.14 18.21 12.16
N LEU A 454 1.80 17.33 12.92
CA LEU A 454 3.24 17.37 13.11
C LEU A 454 4.02 17.09 11.82
N LEU A 455 3.58 16.13 11.01
CA LEU A 455 4.20 15.85 9.71
C LEU A 455 4.02 17.01 8.72
N ALA A 456 2.88 17.69 8.75
CA ALA A 456 2.66 18.89 7.93
C ALA A 456 3.66 20.01 8.28
N GLN A 457 3.96 20.20 9.58
CA GLN A 457 4.98 21.14 10.03
C GLN A 457 6.40 20.72 9.59
N VAL A 458 6.72 19.41 9.73
CA VAL A 458 8.00 18.87 9.25
C VAL A 458 8.15 19.08 7.75
N ALA A 459 7.09 18.87 6.97
CA ALA A 459 7.11 19.12 5.52
C ALA A 459 7.35 20.61 5.21
N SER A 460 6.74 21.52 5.99
CA SER A 460 6.94 22.97 5.79
C SER A 460 8.41 23.39 5.93
N ASN A 461 9.17 22.76 6.83
CA ASN A 461 10.61 22.98 6.95
C ASN A 461 11.42 22.51 5.72
N CYS A 462 10.80 21.72 4.85
CA CYS A 462 11.42 21.14 3.65
C CYS A 462 10.95 21.79 2.34
N GLY A 463 10.38 23.02 2.40
CA GLY A 463 9.94 23.73 1.20
C GLY A 463 8.53 23.41 0.71
N TRP A 464 7.73 22.74 1.54
CA TRP A 464 6.33 22.46 1.23
C TRP A 464 5.39 23.48 1.86
N ARG A 465 4.41 23.95 1.11
CA ARG A 465 3.27 24.73 1.59
C ARG A 465 2.10 23.78 1.89
N ILE A 466 1.50 23.90 3.07
CA ILE A 466 0.30 23.14 3.43
C ILE A 466 -0.88 23.75 2.65
N VAL A 467 -1.58 22.91 1.89
CA VAL A 467 -2.78 23.29 1.13
C VAL A 467 -4.03 22.93 1.91
N GLU A 468 -4.10 21.69 2.42
CA GLU A 468 -5.29 21.17 3.10
C GLU A 468 -4.95 20.03 4.06
N LEU A 469 -5.73 19.92 5.14
CA LEU A 469 -5.78 18.78 6.06
C LEU A 469 -7.23 18.30 6.14
N LEU A 470 -7.54 17.14 5.52
CA LEU A 470 -8.89 16.59 5.45
C LEU A 470 -9.01 15.30 6.25
N PRO A 471 -9.90 15.22 7.27
CA PRO A 471 -10.14 13.98 8.00
C PRO A 471 -10.78 12.90 7.12
N LEU A 472 -10.19 11.69 7.13
CA LEU A 472 -10.69 10.50 6.48
C LEU A 472 -11.16 9.51 7.54
N GLN A 473 -12.45 9.29 7.67
CA GLN A 473 -13.00 8.31 8.59
C GLN A 473 -12.66 6.89 8.12
N THR A 474 -12.06 6.08 8.97
CA THR A 474 -11.78 4.68 8.66
C THR A 474 -12.95 3.78 9.06
N TYR A 475 -13.14 2.67 8.33
CA TYR A 475 -14.10 1.65 8.73
C TYR A 475 -13.65 1.00 10.03
N GLN A 476 -14.50 0.98 11.05
CA GLN A 476 -14.22 0.24 12.28
C GLN A 476 -14.10 -1.26 11.96
N ARG A 477 -12.93 -1.83 12.20
CA ARG A 477 -12.72 -3.27 12.12
C ARG A 477 -13.12 -3.89 13.46
N TYR A 478 -14.14 -4.73 13.42
CA TYR A 478 -14.49 -5.57 14.58
C TYR A 478 -13.47 -6.71 14.64
N GLY A 479 -12.70 -6.82 15.74
CA GLY A 479 -11.70 -7.86 15.97
C GLY A 479 -10.94 -7.67 17.28
N LEU A 480 -10.05 -8.60 17.60
CA LEU A 480 -9.24 -8.62 18.84
C LEU A 480 -8.47 -7.33 19.13
N ASN A 481 -8.18 -6.52 18.12
CA ASN A 481 -7.45 -5.25 18.25
C ASN A 481 -8.33 -3.99 18.08
N ALA A 482 -9.66 -4.10 18.17
CA ALA A 482 -10.58 -2.99 17.93
C ALA A 482 -10.31 -1.77 18.86
N LYS A 483 -9.84 -2.00 20.08
CA LYS A 483 -9.50 -0.92 21.05
C LYS A 483 -8.31 -0.06 20.61
N ASN A 484 -7.41 -0.61 19.80
CA ASN A 484 -6.21 0.08 19.30
C ASN A 484 -6.36 0.53 17.83
N ALA A 485 -7.51 0.29 17.20
CA ALA A 485 -7.74 0.67 15.82
C ALA A 485 -7.78 2.20 15.68
N ILE A 486 -7.14 2.70 14.64
CA ILE A 486 -7.24 4.09 14.22
C ILE A 486 -8.65 4.30 13.69
N THR A 487 -9.37 5.28 14.22
CA THR A 487 -10.76 5.59 13.82
C THR A 487 -10.83 6.67 12.75
N CYS A 488 -9.76 7.43 12.56
CA CYS A 488 -9.67 8.49 11.58
C CYS A 488 -8.22 8.59 11.10
N GLU A 489 -8.04 8.66 9.80
CA GLU A 489 -6.80 9.07 9.13
C GLU A 489 -6.98 10.51 8.65
N THR A 490 -5.91 11.16 8.25
CA THR A 490 -5.94 12.50 7.67
C THR A 490 -5.22 12.50 6.34
N LEU A 491 -5.87 13.07 5.33
CA LEU A 491 -5.24 13.44 4.08
C LEU A 491 -4.55 14.80 4.29
N ILE A 492 -3.26 14.82 4.07
CA ILE A 492 -2.42 16.02 4.03
C ILE A 492 -2.16 16.33 2.56
N VAL A 493 -2.54 17.51 2.10
CA VAL A 493 -2.20 17.99 0.76
C VAL A 493 -1.16 19.11 0.88
N LEU A 494 -0.03 18.88 0.25
CA LEU A 494 1.12 19.79 0.20
C LEU A 494 1.32 20.28 -1.23
N GLU A 495 1.91 21.47 -1.39
CA GLU A 495 2.34 22.02 -2.67
C GLU A 495 3.79 22.48 -2.55
N LYS A 496 4.64 22.11 -3.51
CA LYS A 496 6.01 22.60 -3.56
C LYS A 496 6.02 24.11 -3.78
N SER A 497 6.78 24.82 -2.96
CA SER A 497 7.00 26.26 -3.13
C SER A 497 7.55 26.58 -4.53
N ALA A 498 7.30 27.79 -5.01
CA ALA A 498 7.64 28.19 -6.37
C ALA A 498 9.13 28.52 -6.59
N GLU A 499 9.93 28.49 -5.50
CA GLU A 499 11.38 28.78 -5.55
C GLU A 499 12.19 27.54 -5.89
#